data_8c86dae102f2a9953da65687a52a894d
#
_entry.id   8c86dae102f2a9953da65687a52a894d
#
_cell.length_a   1.000
_cell.length_b   1.000
_cell.length_c   1.000
_cell.angle_alpha   90.00
_cell.angle_beta   90.00
_cell.angle_gamma   90.00
#
_symmetry.space_group_name_H-M   'P 1'
#
loop_
_entity.id
_entity.type
_entity.pdbx_description
1 polymer ?
#
loop_
_entity_poly.entity_id
_entity_poly.type
_entity_poly.pdbx_seq_one_letter_code
_entity_poly.pdbx_strand_id
1 'polypeptide(L)'
;MRMIQLFKSLTEKAKNIVITTHIQPDADGIGSEIALCMALRKIGKNAICVNEEPILERYRYLDPDDCVISYEEYKASLPKDHKNTIDLFIVTDTNSLSRIGTQLQTVVPNSKNLLFIDHHPAPRELAAIHCIDTTMAATGELVGSLIESIGVPFTKE
;
A
#
# COMPACT_ATOMS: atom_id res chain seq x y z
N MET A 1 -15.17 -12.23 5.14
CA MET A 1 -16.16 -11.70 4.18
C MET A 1 -16.25 -10.17 4.20
N ARG A 2 -16.38 -9.49 5.34
CA ARG A 2 -16.52 -8.02 5.45
C ARG A 2 -15.28 -7.24 4.95
N MET A 3 -14.05 -7.68 5.27
CA MET A 3 -12.79 -7.05 4.81
C MET A 3 -12.65 -7.07 3.29
N ILE A 4 -12.88 -8.22 2.67
CA ILE A 4 -12.82 -8.37 1.21
C ILE A 4 -13.78 -7.42 0.51
N GLN A 5 -15.03 -7.32 0.98
CA GLN A 5 -16.02 -6.39 0.40
C GLN A 5 -15.61 -4.94 0.56
N LEU A 6 -15.03 -4.59 1.71
CA LEU A 6 -14.50 -3.25 1.97
C LEU A 6 -13.37 -2.91 1.01
N PHE A 7 -12.37 -3.79 0.89
CA PHE A 7 -11.23 -3.62 -0.02
C PHE A 7 -11.70 -3.46 -1.48
N LYS A 8 -12.59 -4.35 -1.95
CA LYS A 8 -13.17 -4.25 -3.30
C LYS A 8 -13.86 -2.91 -3.53
N SER A 9 -14.73 -2.49 -2.60
CA SER A 9 -15.46 -1.22 -2.73
C SER A 9 -14.54 0.00 -2.79
N LEU A 10 -13.44 0.00 -2.04
CA LEU A 10 -12.46 1.08 -2.05
C LEU A 10 -11.65 1.09 -3.36
N THR A 11 -11.15 -0.07 -3.77
CA THR A 11 -10.33 -0.18 -4.98
C THR A 11 -11.14 0.04 -6.26
N GLU A 12 -12.40 -0.37 -6.32
CA GLU A 12 -13.29 -0.07 -7.46
C GLU A 12 -13.42 1.44 -7.70
N LYS A 13 -13.63 2.22 -6.64
CA LYS A 13 -13.85 3.67 -6.70
C LYS A 13 -12.57 4.47 -6.90
N ALA A 14 -11.43 3.96 -6.48
CA ALA A 14 -10.15 4.62 -6.56
C ALA A 14 -9.55 4.51 -7.97
N LYS A 15 -8.96 5.61 -8.46
CA LYS A 15 -8.14 5.64 -9.67
C LYS A 15 -6.67 5.83 -9.34
N ASN A 16 -6.34 6.81 -8.49
CA ASN A 16 -4.97 7.13 -8.07
C ASN A 16 -4.75 6.55 -6.68
N ILE A 17 -3.83 5.61 -6.56
CA ILE A 17 -3.55 4.85 -5.34
C ILE A 17 -2.08 4.98 -4.98
N VAL A 18 -1.82 5.42 -3.76
CA VAL A 18 -0.47 5.39 -3.16
C VAL A 18 -0.45 4.26 -2.13
N ILE A 19 0.59 3.45 -2.18
CA ILE A 19 0.83 2.35 -1.25
C ILE A 19 2.14 2.61 -0.54
N THR A 20 2.24 2.27 0.72
CA THR A 20 3.46 2.36 1.51
C THR A 20 3.54 1.25 2.54
N THR A 21 4.70 1.08 3.13
CA THR A 21 4.93 0.23 4.29
C THR A 21 5.64 0.99 5.41
N HIS A 22 6.09 0.32 6.45
CA HIS A 22 6.80 0.96 7.57
C HIS A 22 8.25 1.31 7.20
N ILE A 23 8.83 2.29 7.91
CA ILE A 23 10.26 2.61 7.82
C ILE A 23 11.12 1.39 8.18
N GLN A 24 12.31 1.29 7.56
CA GLN A 24 13.18 0.11 7.69
C GLN A 24 12.42 -1.18 7.33
N PRO A 25 11.81 -1.23 6.14
CA PRO A 25 10.92 -2.31 5.78
C PRO A 25 11.65 -3.64 5.70
N ASP A 26 10.95 -4.69 6.08
CA ASP A 26 11.38 -6.07 5.87
C ASP A 26 10.78 -6.67 4.59
N ALA A 27 10.99 -7.96 4.38
CA ALA A 27 10.51 -8.64 3.18
C ALA A 27 8.98 -8.73 3.11
N ASP A 28 8.29 -8.80 4.26
CA ASP A 28 6.83 -8.86 4.30
C ASP A 28 6.20 -7.53 3.88
N GLY A 29 6.71 -6.40 4.41
CA GLY A 29 6.26 -5.08 4.03
C GLY A 29 6.49 -4.77 2.55
N ILE A 30 7.74 -4.94 2.07
CA ILE A 30 8.13 -4.68 0.67
C ILE A 30 7.39 -5.61 -0.30
N GLY A 31 7.35 -6.91 -0.02
CA GLY A 31 6.66 -7.87 -0.88
C GLY A 31 5.17 -7.60 -0.98
N SER A 32 4.54 -7.24 0.14
CA SER A 32 3.12 -6.91 0.23
C SER A 32 2.75 -5.68 -0.61
N GLU A 33 3.50 -4.58 -0.48
CA GLU A 33 3.21 -3.36 -1.24
C GLU A 33 3.44 -3.53 -2.75
N ILE A 34 4.52 -4.22 -3.16
CA ILE A 34 4.83 -4.47 -4.57
C ILE A 34 3.76 -5.37 -5.20
N ALA A 35 3.44 -6.51 -4.58
CA ALA A 35 2.43 -7.43 -5.08
C ALA A 35 1.07 -6.73 -5.27
N LEU A 36 0.67 -5.92 -4.29
CA LEU A 36 -0.57 -5.15 -4.35
C LEU A 36 -0.53 -4.10 -5.45
N CYS A 37 0.58 -3.37 -5.61
CA CYS A 37 0.77 -2.37 -6.66
C CYS A 37 0.65 -3.00 -8.04
N MET A 38 1.37 -4.09 -8.30
CA MET A 38 1.32 -4.81 -9.57
C MET A 38 -0.10 -5.30 -9.89
N ALA A 39 -0.80 -5.88 -8.91
CA ALA A 39 -2.16 -6.35 -9.07
C ALA A 39 -3.14 -5.21 -9.41
N LEU A 40 -3.03 -4.08 -8.72
CA LEU A 40 -3.86 -2.91 -8.99
C LEU A 40 -3.58 -2.30 -10.37
N ARG A 41 -2.32 -2.25 -10.79
CA ARG A 41 -1.94 -1.85 -12.17
C ARG A 41 -2.56 -2.77 -13.22
N LYS A 42 -2.58 -4.09 -12.99
CA LYS A 42 -3.21 -5.08 -13.92
C LYS A 42 -4.71 -4.82 -14.14
N ILE A 43 -5.41 -4.26 -13.17
CA ILE A 43 -6.83 -3.87 -13.31
C ILE A 43 -7.03 -2.39 -13.69
N GLY A 44 -5.98 -1.75 -14.21
CA GLY A 44 -6.05 -0.40 -14.78
C GLY A 44 -6.02 0.74 -13.76
N LYS A 45 -5.58 0.50 -12.52
CA LYS A 45 -5.38 1.57 -11.53
C LYS A 45 -4.03 2.25 -11.72
N ASN A 46 -3.98 3.53 -11.43
CA ASN A 46 -2.74 4.29 -11.32
C ASN A 46 -2.18 4.10 -9.90
N ALA A 47 -1.47 3.01 -9.70
CA ALA A 47 -0.92 2.62 -8.39
C ALA A 47 0.61 2.78 -8.38
N ILE A 48 1.13 3.28 -7.26
CA ILE A 48 2.56 3.45 -7.01
C ILE A 48 2.86 3.21 -5.53
N CYS A 49 3.99 2.56 -5.25
CA CYS A 49 4.53 2.45 -3.89
C CYS A 49 5.44 3.65 -3.61
N VAL A 50 5.20 4.33 -2.50
CA VAL A 50 6.01 5.48 -2.06
C VAL A 50 6.48 5.22 -0.65
N ASN A 51 7.79 5.08 -0.46
CA ASN A 51 8.39 4.85 0.85
C ASN A 51 9.18 6.08 1.31
N GLU A 52 9.39 6.21 2.62
CA GLU A 52 10.20 7.31 3.20
C GLU A 52 11.59 7.36 2.56
N GLU A 53 12.19 6.19 2.34
CA GLU A 53 13.52 5.99 1.78
C GLU A 53 13.46 5.13 0.50
N PRO A 54 14.50 5.16 -0.35
CA PRO A 54 14.60 4.24 -1.48
C PRO A 54 14.55 2.77 -1.06
N ILE A 55 14.05 1.92 -1.96
CA ILE A 55 14.08 0.46 -1.75
C ILE A 55 15.51 -0.04 -1.47
N LEU A 56 15.66 -0.86 -0.44
CA LEU A 56 16.95 -1.45 -0.10
C LEU A 56 17.42 -2.39 -1.22
N GLU A 57 18.71 -2.36 -1.55
CA GLU A 57 19.31 -3.13 -2.65
C GLU A 57 18.99 -4.63 -2.57
N ARG A 58 18.94 -5.18 -1.36
CA ARG A 58 18.62 -6.60 -1.13
C ARG A 58 17.19 -6.99 -1.54
N TYR A 59 16.28 -6.02 -1.71
CA TYR A 59 14.88 -6.25 -2.10
C TYR A 59 14.58 -5.79 -3.52
N ARG A 60 15.52 -5.17 -4.21
CA ARG A 60 15.32 -4.62 -5.56
C ARG A 60 14.89 -5.68 -6.58
N TYR A 61 15.28 -6.93 -6.38
CA TYR A 61 14.84 -8.03 -7.23
C TYR A 61 13.34 -8.35 -7.16
N LEU A 62 12.65 -7.87 -6.11
CA LEU A 62 11.19 -8.00 -5.97
C LEU A 62 10.41 -6.95 -6.77
N ASP A 63 11.09 -5.93 -7.29
CA ASP A 63 10.48 -4.78 -7.96
C ASP A 63 10.91 -4.66 -9.44
N PRO A 64 10.57 -5.65 -10.30
CA PRO A 64 10.99 -5.64 -11.70
C PRO A 64 10.31 -4.53 -12.53
N ASP A 65 9.19 -3.99 -12.06
CA ASP A 65 8.36 -2.99 -12.75
C ASP A 65 8.55 -1.56 -12.18
N ASP A 66 9.59 -1.34 -11.36
CA ASP A 66 9.87 -0.06 -10.70
C ASP A 66 8.61 0.53 -10.02
N CYS A 67 7.96 -0.31 -9.22
CA CYS A 67 6.76 0.07 -8.48
C CYS A 67 7.08 1.01 -7.31
N VAL A 68 8.28 0.88 -6.73
CA VAL A 68 8.67 1.56 -5.48
C VAL A 68 9.56 2.75 -5.77
N ILE A 69 9.14 3.93 -5.32
CA ILE A 69 9.94 5.15 -5.33
C ILE A 69 10.06 5.72 -3.90
N SER A 70 11.09 6.51 -3.68
CA SER A 70 11.25 7.27 -2.44
C SER A 70 10.30 8.47 -2.38
N TYR A 71 10.07 9.00 -1.16
CA TYR A 71 9.32 10.23 -0.98
C TYR A 71 9.89 11.40 -1.79
N GLU A 72 11.22 11.55 -1.86
CA GLU A 72 11.86 12.65 -2.61
C GLU A 72 11.60 12.53 -4.12
N GLU A 73 11.66 11.31 -4.68
CA GLU A 73 11.30 11.06 -6.08
C GLU A 73 9.81 11.34 -6.34
N TYR A 74 8.95 10.89 -5.43
CA TYR A 74 7.52 11.18 -5.51
C TYR A 74 7.24 12.67 -5.50
N LYS A 75 7.83 13.41 -4.56
CA LYS A 75 7.69 14.87 -4.45
C LYS A 75 8.18 15.60 -5.71
N ALA A 76 9.29 15.15 -6.27
CA ALA A 76 9.82 15.70 -7.52
C ALA A 76 8.92 15.45 -8.75
N SER A 77 8.15 14.37 -8.73
CA SER A 77 7.21 13.99 -9.80
C SER A 77 5.88 14.73 -9.75
N LEU A 78 5.55 15.38 -8.63
CA LEU A 78 4.29 16.09 -8.48
C LEU A 78 4.17 17.29 -9.40
N PRO A 79 2.99 17.54 -9.99
CA PRO A 79 2.72 18.77 -10.73
C PRO A 79 2.93 20.02 -9.88
N LYS A 80 3.43 21.10 -10.48
CA LYS A 80 3.71 22.36 -9.77
C LYS A 80 2.47 23.00 -9.11
N ASP A 81 1.27 22.66 -9.56
CA ASP A 81 0.01 23.13 -8.99
C ASP A 81 -0.50 22.30 -7.80
N HIS A 82 0.28 21.29 -7.38
CA HIS A 82 0.00 20.40 -6.23
C HIS A 82 -1.40 19.75 -6.22
N LYS A 83 -2.06 19.65 -7.38
CA LYS A 83 -3.40 19.05 -7.51
C LYS A 83 -3.39 17.55 -7.70
N ASN A 84 -2.42 16.84 -7.16
CA ASN A 84 -2.45 15.39 -7.20
C ASN A 84 -3.41 14.87 -6.11
N THR A 85 -4.61 14.49 -6.50
CA THR A 85 -5.57 13.88 -5.57
C THR A 85 -5.29 12.38 -5.49
N ILE A 86 -4.98 11.92 -4.29
CA ILE A 86 -4.89 10.49 -3.96
C ILE A 86 -6.31 10.02 -3.59
N ASP A 87 -6.85 9.07 -4.34
CA ASP A 87 -8.17 8.52 -4.03
C ASP A 87 -8.11 7.55 -2.87
N LEU A 88 -7.01 6.78 -2.77
CA LEU A 88 -6.79 5.79 -1.74
C LEU A 88 -5.32 5.74 -1.35
N PHE A 89 -5.03 5.94 -0.08
CA PHE A 89 -3.71 5.74 0.52
C PHE A 89 -3.75 4.42 1.30
N ILE A 90 -2.88 3.48 0.94
CA ILE A 90 -2.80 2.15 1.56
C ILE A 90 -1.50 2.05 2.34
N VAL A 91 -1.59 1.60 3.57
CA VAL A 91 -0.45 1.29 4.42
C VAL A 91 -0.44 -0.22 4.67
N THR A 92 0.63 -0.89 4.29
CA THR A 92 0.82 -2.34 4.47
C THR A 92 1.79 -2.62 5.61
N ASP A 93 1.56 -3.74 6.29
CA ASP A 93 2.44 -4.30 7.32
C ASP A 93 2.70 -3.40 8.54
N THR A 94 1.80 -2.47 8.76
CA THR A 94 1.67 -1.70 9.99
C THR A 94 0.28 -1.07 10.07
N ASN A 95 -0.20 -0.86 11.28
CA ASN A 95 -1.46 -0.16 11.55
C ASN A 95 -1.24 1.19 12.27
N SER A 96 -0.05 1.77 12.12
CA SER A 96 0.31 3.03 12.73
C SER A 96 0.99 3.99 11.75
N LEU A 97 0.42 5.19 11.59
CA LEU A 97 1.02 6.25 10.75
C LEU A 97 2.40 6.69 11.25
N SER A 98 2.69 6.59 12.55
CA SER A 98 4.00 6.95 13.08
C SER A 98 5.14 6.07 12.54
N ARG A 99 4.81 4.93 11.93
CA ARG A 99 5.78 3.98 11.40
C ARG A 99 6.08 4.14 9.91
N ILE A 100 5.35 4.98 9.18
CA ILE A 100 5.59 5.15 7.72
C ILE A 100 6.64 6.23 7.37
N GLY A 101 7.17 6.92 8.36
CA GLY A 101 8.13 8.03 8.19
C GLY A 101 7.46 9.40 8.31
N THR A 102 8.25 10.40 8.68
CA THR A 102 7.73 11.73 9.00
C THR A 102 7.34 12.54 7.77
N GLN A 103 8.08 12.39 6.69
CA GLN A 103 7.79 13.09 5.44
C GLN A 103 6.54 12.49 4.78
N LEU A 104 6.45 11.17 4.75
CA LEU A 104 5.34 10.48 4.11
C LEU A 104 4.00 10.71 4.85
N GLN A 105 4.04 10.88 6.17
CA GLN A 105 2.86 11.28 6.94
C GLN A 105 2.22 12.58 6.42
N THR A 106 3.00 13.49 5.83
CA THR A 106 2.49 14.75 5.26
C THR A 106 1.67 14.55 3.98
N VAL A 107 1.80 13.40 3.34
CA VAL A 107 1.06 13.05 2.12
C VAL A 107 -0.36 12.55 2.44
N VAL A 108 -0.52 11.87 3.57
CA VAL A 108 -1.79 11.22 3.97
C VAL A 108 -2.99 12.18 3.96
N PRO A 109 -2.91 13.44 4.44
CA PRO A 109 -4.04 14.38 4.40
C PRO A 109 -4.55 14.71 2.99
N ASN A 110 -3.74 14.47 1.96
CA ASN A 110 -4.12 14.70 0.56
C ASN A 110 -4.94 13.53 -0.03
N SER A 111 -5.14 12.47 0.74
CA SER A 111 -5.91 11.29 0.32
C SER A 111 -7.37 11.40 0.76
N LYS A 112 -8.28 10.89 -0.10
CA LYS A 112 -9.71 10.79 0.23
C LYS A 112 -10.00 9.68 1.24
N ASN A 113 -9.25 8.59 1.17
CA ASN A 113 -9.40 7.43 2.03
C ASN A 113 -8.03 6.91 2.45
N LEU A 114 -7.92 6.48 3.72
CA LEU A 114 -6.76 5.80 4.29
C LEU A 114 -7.16 4.38 4.66
N LEU A 115 -6.41 3.38 4.19
CA LEU A 115 -6.62 1.96 4.46
C LEU A 115 -5.35 1.35 5.03
N PHE A 116 -5.46 0.69 6.19
CA PHE A 116 -4.43 -0.20 6.72
C PHE A 116 -4.69 -1.65 6.32
N ILE A 117 -3.65 -2.36 5.87
CA ILE A 117 -3.65 -3.81 5.62
C ILE A 117 -2.52 -4.41 6.44
N ASP A 118 -2.86 -5.20 7.47
CA ASP A 118 -1.87 -5.63 8.45
C ASP A 118 -2.27 -6.96 9.11
N HIS A 119 -1.28 -7.71 9.59
CA HIS A 119 -1.50 -8.90 10.40
C HIS A 119 -1.16 -8.71 11.90
N HIS A 120 -0.61 -7.56 12.26
CA HIS A 120 -0.30 -7.25 13.66
C HIS A 120 -1.54 -6.81 14.44
N PRO A 121 -1.57 -7.03 15.78
CA PRO A 121 -2.65 -6.53 16.62
C PRO A 121 -2.81 -5.01 16.51
N ALA A 122 -4.03 -4.56 16.27
CA ALA A 122 -4.37 -3.14 16.19
C ALA A 122 -4.88 -2.58 17.52
N PRO A 123 -4.70 -1.28 17.78
CA PRO A 123 -5.38 -0.61 18.87
C PRO A 123 -6.90 -0.77 18.77
N ARG A 124 -7.61 -0.88 19.90
CA ARG A 124 -9.08 -1.02 19.92
C ARG A 124 -9.83 0.11 19.23
N GLU A 125 -9.23 1.30 19.19
CA GLU A 125 -9.81 2.53 18.63
C GLU A 125 -9.07 2.98 17.37
N LEU A 126 -8.77 2.05 16.45
CA LEU A 126 -8.22 2.44 15.16
C LEU A 126 -9.31 3.16 14.34
N ALA A 127 -9.21 4.48 14.25
CA ALA A 127 -10.19 5.33 13.57
C ALA A 127 -10.16 5.18 12.03
N ALA A 128 -9.07 4.67 11.48
CA ALA A 128 -8.91 4.47 10.04
C ALA A 128 -9.62 3.20 9.56
N ILE A 129 -9.98 3.19 8.27
CA ILE A 129 -10.47 2.00 7.59
C ILE A 129 -9.35 0.94 7.57
N HIS A 130 -9.66 -0.31 7.89
CA HIS A 130 -8.63 -1.35 8.00
C HIS A 130 -9.09 -2.72 7.54
N CYS A 131 -8.15 -3.46 6.98
CA CYS A 131 -8.18 -4.89 6.73
C CYS A 131 -7.09 -5.52 7.60
N ILE A 132 -7.44 -5.94 8.81
CA ILE A 132 -6.49 -6.52 9.77
C ILE A 132 -6.94 -7.92 10.14
N ASP A 133 -6.03 -8.89 9.99
CA ASP A 133 -6.27 -10.29 10.37
C ASP A 133 -5.06 -10.87 11.09
N THR A 134 -5.13 -10.93 12.40
CA THR A 134 -4.07 -11.44 13.28
C THR A 134 -3.91 -12.96 13.26
N THR A 135 -4.74 -13.67 12.51
CA THR A 135 -4.62 -15.11 12.30
C THR A 135 -3.74 -15.48 11.12
N MET A 136 -3.43 -14.51 10.26
CA MET A 136 -2.51 -14.67 9.14
C MET A 136 -1.06 -14.72 9.61
N ALA A 137 -0.24 -15.55 8.96
CA ALA A 137 1.17 -15.69 9.30
C ALA A 137 2.01 -14.47 8.90
N ALA A 138 1.58 -13.72 7.88
CA ALA A 138 2.22 -12.55 7.32
C ALA A 138 1.19 -11.62 6.66
N THR A 139 1.53 -10.34 6.52
CA THR A 139 0.71 -9.38 5.74
C THR A 139 0.60 -9.80 4.28
N GLY A 140 1.66 -10.41 3.71
CA GLY A 140 1.65 -10.94 2.35
C GLY A 140 0.59 -12.01 2.11
N GLU A 141 0.28 -12.85 3.10
CA GLU A 141 -0.81 -13.84 3.00
C GLU A 141 -2.19 -13.16 2.88
N LEU A 142 -2.42 -12.12 3.69
CA LEU A 142 -3.63 -11.33 3.62
C LEU A 142 -3.75 -10.58 2.29
N VAL A 143 -2.66 -9.94 1.84
CA VAL A 143 -2.58 -9.25 0.54
C VAL A 143 -2.87 -10.21 -0.60
N GLY A 144 -2.33 -11.44 -0.57
CA GLY A 144 -2.64 -12.47 -1.55
C GLY A 144 -4.14 -12.73 -1.66
N SER A 145 -4.82 -12.93 -0.54
CA SER A 145 -6.28 -13.13 -0.49
C SER A 145 -7.06 -11.93 -1.04
N LEU A 146 -6.58 -10.70 -0.79
CA LEU A 146 -7.20 -9.47 -1.31
C LEU A 146 -7.02 -9.36 -2.82
N ILE A 147 -5.83 -9.69 -3.36
CA ILE A 147 -5.52 -9.71 -4.80
C ILE A 147 -6.43 -10.70 -5.53
N GLU A 148 -6.57 -11.92 -5.04
CA GLU A 148 -7.48 -12.90 -5.62
C GLU A 148 -8.93 -12.39 -5.64
N SER A 149 -9.34 -11.70 -4.60
CA SER A 149 -10.69 -11.17 -4.46
C SER A 149 -11.07 -10.16 -5.54
N ILE A 150 -10.11 -9.41 -6.09
CA ILE A 150 -10.32 -8.46 -7.20
C ILE A 150 -10.13 -9.10 -8.58
N GLY A 151 -9.98 -10.43 -8.64
CA GLY A 151 -9.94 -11.19 -9.87
C GLY A 151 -8.57 -11.17 -10.58
N VAL A 152 -7.50 -10.83 -9.88
CA VAL A 152 -6.15 -10.89 -10.43
C VAL A 152 -5.54 -12.26 -10.08
N PRO A 153 -5.26 -13.11 -11.08
CA PRO A 153 -4.63 -14.41 -10.83
C PRO A 153 -3.15 -14.25 -10.50
N PHE A 154 -2.63 -15.13 -9.64
CA PHE A 154 -1.20 -15.26 -9.44
C PHE A 154 -0.53 -15.81 -10.70
N THR A 155 0.63 -15.24 -11.04
CA THR A 155 1.49 -15.68 -12.13
C THR A 155 2.81 -16.19 -11.54
N LYS A 156 3.66 -16.77 -12.39
CA LYS A 156 4.99 -17.23 -11.98
C LYS A 156 6.03 -16.08 -11.90
N GLU A 157 5.62 -14.91 -12.36
CA GLU A 157 6.42 -13.67 -12.34
C GLU A 157 6.16 -12.90 -11.07
#